data_ea44ab6cf571a53b8b7c994f862d7b6a
#
_entry.id   ea44ab6cf571a53b8b7c994f862d7b6a
#
_cell.length_a   1.000
_cell.length_b   1.000
_cell.length_c   1.000
_cell.angle_alpha   90.00
_cell.angle_beta   90.00
_cell.angle_gamma   90.00
#
_symmetry.space_group_name_H-M   'P 1'
#
loop_
_entity.id
_entity.type
_entity.pdbx_description
1 polymer ?
#
loop_
_entity_poly.entity_id
_entity_poly.type
_entity_poly.pdbx_seq_one_letter_code
_entity_poly.pdbx_strand_id
1 'polypeptide(L)'
;MKRSIVIASAVVLTAAALTAPATTAQAQVPAVAADTASEYVVLYKEGADTAEAQKAVQAAGGTVVKVNTAVGLATVSTTNAGFATAVTASPLIKGVAHNRVIGHAPEVNARAKAALKKAVESRAVEKEGRNHGGQVNKKWGKKPSAEPLDEAQWDLDQMKANEAHKYETGDKRVLVGILDTGVDGTHPDIAPNFSNRLSRNFTTDIPVDANGDPIDGPCEDEPDQSCNDPANVDEDGHGTHVASSIASPLNKLGIAGVAPNVTIVNIRAGQDSGYFFLQPSVDALTYAGDIGVDVVNMSYYIDPWLFNCVDNPADSPANRAEQATIIEATQRALNYAHRKGVTLVGAAGNEAIDYTKTNVDSGSPDFASEPGEVAYDRTIPPSCVSMPGEGEHVISVSSTGISKRKSYYSSYGNGYIDVAAPGGDTYDTPGNTRDVTRATLSAYPESLARANEEIDENGVPTVDYVVRDCKGSTCAYYQYLQGTSMASPRAAGVAALIVSKYGHAQRGGGFGLDPGVVEARLKASAVKTPCPPGGSYTYTRHLPAGNTVTATHICEGNTLRNGFYGSGIVNALKAVGH
;
A
#
# COMPACT_ATOMS: atom_id res chain seq x y z
N MET A 1 43.24 48.53 -18.85
CA MET A 1 43.43 49.94 -19.28
C MET A 1 42.11 50.64 -19.29
N LYS A 2 42.04 51.77 -18.59
CA LYS A 2 41.14 52.93 -18.69
C LYS A 2 39.63 52.66 -18.55
N ARG A 3 38.93 53.01 -17.43
CA ARG A 3 38.53 54.39 -16.98
C ARG A 3 37.42 54.94 -17.85
N SER A 4 36.28 55.56 -17.46
CA SER A 4 35.99 56.41 -16.28
C SER A 4 34.47 56.69 -16.32
N ILE A 5 33.75 56.75 -15.19
CA ILE A 5 33.43 57.94 -14.36
C ILE A 5 32.32 58.84 -14.97
N VAL A 6 31.14 58.88 -14.33
CA VAL A 6 30.53 59.90 -13.43
C VAL A 6 29.73 60.98 -14.17
N ILE A 7 28.55 61.36 -13.78
CA ILE A 7 28.15 62.36 -12.76
C ILE A 7 26.62 62.42 -12.61
N ALA A 8 26.22 62.62 -11.33
CA ALA A 8 24.86 62.89 -10.88
C ALA A 8 24.46 64.38 -11.14
N SER A 9 23.17 64.61 -11.22
CA SER A 9 22.61 65.92 -10.86
C SER A 9 21.21 65.78 -10.31
N ALA A 10 21.07 66.18 -9.05
CA ALA A 10 19.80 66.32 -8.34
C ALA A 10 19.14 67.67 -8.75
N VAL A 11 17.81 67.63 -8.96
CA VAL A 11 17.00 68.87 -8.91
C VAL A 11 15.87 68.61 -7.92
N VAL A 12 15.90 69.41 -6.86
CA VAL A 12 14.86 69.54 -5.85
C VAL A 12 13.84 70.57 -6.36
N LEU A 13 12.56 70.19 -6.42
CA LEU A 13 11.48 71.15 -6.52
C LEU A 13 10.39 70.81 -5.47
N THR A 14 10.30 71.69 -4.49
CA THR A 14 9.23 71.75 -3.50
C THR A 14 7.98 72.34 -4.09
N ALA A 15 6.81 71.68 -3.90
CA ALA A 15 5.54 72.32 -4.01
C ALA A 15 4.56 71.75 -2.97
N ALA A 16 3.84 72.63 -2.35
CA ALA A 16 3.11 72.49 -1.11
C ALA A 16 1.82 71.70 -1.22
N ALA A 17 1.44 71.18 -0.07
CA ALA A 17 0.25 70.37 0.19
C ALA A 17 -1.08 71.12 -0.03
N LEU A 18 -2.05 70.35 -0.51
CA LEU A 18 -3.49 70.57 -0.23
C LEU A 18 -4.09 69.18 0.06
N THR A 19 -4.40 68.96 1.33
CA THR A 19 -5.11 67.77 1.81
C THR A 19 -6.60 67.90 1.60
N ALA A 20 -7.20 66.93 0.90
CA ALA A 20 -8.61 66.62 1.01
C ALA A 20 -8.74 65.11 1.28
N PRO A 21 -9.57 64.67 2.24
CA PRO A 21 -9.72 63.24 2.53
C PRO A 21 -10.69 62.64 1.50
N ALA A 22 -10.19 61.78 0.63
CA ALA A 22 -11.00 60.90 -0.18
C ALA A 22 -11.31 59.66 0.65
N THR A 23 -12.51 59.56 1.18
CA THR A 23 -13.09 58.33 1.70
C THR A 23 -13.37 57.41 0.51
N THR A 24 -12.47 56.50 0.26
CA THR A 24 -12.74 55.34 -0.61
C THR A 24 -13.59 54.37 0.18
N ALA A 25 -14.90 54.35 -0.07
CA ALA A 25 -15.72 53.21 0.29
C ALA A 25 -15.25 52.01 -0.54
N GLN A 26 -14.47 51.12 0.09
CA GLN A 26 -14.26 49.78 -0.44
C GLN A 26 -15.61 49.08 -0.38
N ALA A 27 -16.20 48.87 -1.55
CA ALA A 27 -17.26 47.89 -1.69
C ALA A 27 -16.68 46.52 -1.31
N GLN A 28 -17.05 46.01 -0.14
CA GLN A 28 -16.88 44.58 0.17
C GLN A 28 -17.74 43.83 -0.86
N VAL A 29 -17.08 43.23 -1.82
CA VAL A 29 -17.67 42.16 -2.62
C VAL A 29 -17.94 41.04 -1.59
N PRO A 30 -19.19 40.60 -1.39
CA PRO A 30 -19.44 39.46 -0.54
C PRO A 30 -18.65 38.28 -1.20
N ALA A 31 -17.75 37.69 -0.48
CA ALA A 31 -17.19 36.40 -0.83
C ALA A 31 -18.40 35.43 -0.86
N VAL A 32 -18.86 35.08 -2.03
CA VAL A 32 -19.70 33.92 -2.23
C VAL A 32 -18.79 32.76 -1.87
N ALA A 33 -18.92 32.22 -0.65
CA ALA A 33 -18.40 30.91 -0.33
C ALA A 33 -19.03 29.98 -1.39
N ALA A 34 -18.25 29.50 -2.30
CA ALA A 34 -18.65 28.38 -3.13
C ALA A 34 -18.98 27.26 -2.15
N ASP A 35 -20.25 26.80 -2.13
CA ASP A 35 -20.65 25.59 -1.41
C ASP A 35 -19.85 24.44 -2.02
N THR A 36 -18.66 24.15 -1.45
CA THR A 36 -17.88 22.97 -1.82
C THR A 36 -18.64 21.75 -1.33
N ALA A 37 -19.05 20.90 -2.26
CA ALA A 37 -19.73 19.66 -1.92
C ALA A 37 -18.75 18.73 -1.20
N SER A 38 -19.13 18.23 -0.04
CA SER A 38 -18.41 17.17 0.66
C SER A 38 -18.85 15.81 0.12
N GLU A 39 -17.94 14.86 0.08
CA GLU A 39 -18.25 13.49 -0.29
C GLU A 39 -18.24 12.57 0.93
N TYR A 40 -19.16 11.60 0.93
CA TYR A 40 -19.28 10.57 1.96
C TYR A 40 -19.43 9.20 1.34
N VAL A 41 -18.99 8.17 2.04
CA VAL A 41 -19.41 6.80 1.83
C VAL A 41 -20.48 6.45 2.86
N VAL A 42 -21.62 5.93 2.39
CA VAL A 42 -22.77 5.56 3.22
C VAL A 42 -22.98 4.06 3.12
N LEU A 43 -22.83 3.37 4.24
CA LEU A 43 -23.04 1.94 4.34
C LEU A 43 -24.49 1.66 4.70
N TYR A 44 -25.19 0.91 3.86
CA TYR A 44 -26.56 0.47 4.11
C TYR A 44 -26.58 -0.70 5.10
N LYS A 45 -27.67 -0.87 5.84
CA LYS A 45 -27.86 -2.08 6.63
C LYS A 45 -27.91 -3.31 5.74
N GLU A 46 -27.39 -4.40 6.23
CA GLU A 46 -27.46 -5.69 5.54
C GLU A 46 -28.92 -6.08 5.27
N GLY A 47 -29.21 -6.46 4.02
CA GLY A 47 -30.56 -6.78 3.57
C GLY A 47 -31.49 -5.58 3.36
N ALA A 48 -31.03 -4.33 3.53
CA ALA A 48 -31.82 -3.16 3.21
C ALA A 48 -32.12 -3.09 1.70
N ASP A 49 -33.32 -2.69 1.35
CA ASP A 49 -33.65 -2.38 -0.05
C ASP A 49 -32.82 -1.18 -0.52
N THR A 50 -32.06 -1.37 -1.59
CA THR A 50 -31.14 -0.35 -2.10
C THR A 50 -31.87 0.93 -2.53
N ALA A 51 -33.07 0.81 -3.16
CA ALA A 51 -33.81 1.98 -3.61
C ALA A 51 -34.38 2.79 -2.43
N GLU A 52 -34.84 2.11 -1.39
CA GLU A 52 -35.32 2.78 -0.17
C GLU A 52 -34.14 3.42 0.61
N ALA A 53 -32.99 2.78 0.66
CA ALA A 53 -31.78 3.36 1.28
C ALA A 53 -31.32 4.61 0.50
N GLN A 54 -31.34 4.59 -0.83
CA GLN A 54 -31.04 5.77 -1.65
C GLN A 54 -32.03 6.91 -1.40
N LYS A 55 -33.33 6.64 -1.22
CA LYS A 55 -34.31 7.65 -0.84
C LYS A 55 -33.98 8.27 0.53
N ALA A 56 -33.52 7.47 1.48
CA ALA A 56 -33.11 7.98 2.79
C ALA A 56 -31.89 8.90 2.67
N VAL A 57 -30.92 8.58 1.82
CA VAL A 57 -29.77 9.45 1.50
C VAL A 57 -30.24 10.76 0.88
N GLN A 58 -31.16 10.72 -0.09
CA GLN A 58 -31.71 11.91 -0.73
C GLN A 58 -32.50 12.77 0.27
N ALA A 59 -33.29 12.16 1.15
CA ALA A 59 -34.03 12.87 2.21
C ALA A 59 -33.11 13.58 3.21
N ALA A 60 -31.89 13.06 3.43
CA ALA A 60 -30.86 13.70 4.23
C ALA A 60 -30.10 14.83 3.49
N GLY A 61 -30.42 15.09 2.21
CA GLY A 61 -29.76 16.11 1.39
C GLY A 61 -28.53 15.63 0.64
N GLY A 62 -28.35 14.32 0.48
CA GLY A 62 -27.25 13.71 -0.30
C GLY A 62 -27.68 13.36 -1.72
N THR A 63 -26.74 13.42 -2.65
CA THR A 63 -26.85 12.90 -4.02
C THR A 63 -26.01 11.64 -4.14
N VAL A 64 -26.65 10.50 -4.44
CA VAL A 64 -25.94 9.25 -4.66
C VAL A 64 -25.20 9.32 -6.00
N VAL A 65 -23.87 9.18 -5.97
CA VAL A 65 -22.99 9.20 -7.14
C VAL A 65 -22.79 7.78 -7.69
N LYS A 66 -22.52 6.83 -6.79
CA LYS A 66 -22.24 5.43 -7.13
C LYS A 66 -22.73 4.52 -6.02
N VAL A 67 -23.06 3.27 -6.35
CA VAL A 67 -23.42 2.23 -5.35
C VAL A 67 -22.69 0.94 -5.68
N ASN A 68 -21.95 0.43 -4.71
CA ASN A 68 -21.50 -0.95 -4.71
C ASN A 68 -22.61 -1.81 -4.09
N THR A 69 -23.39 -2.48 -4.94
CA THR A 69 -24.55 -3.27 -4.50
C THR A 69 -24.16 -4.59 -3.85
N ALA A 70 -22.93 -5.07 -4.06
CA ALA A 70 -22.44 -6.31 -3.49
C ALA A 70 -22.33 -6.25 -1.95
N VAL A 71 -22.05 -5.05 -1.42
CA VAL A 71 -21.86 -4.80 0.01
C VAL A 71 -22.80 -3.73 0.57
N GLY A 72 -23.56 -3.03 -0.29
CA GLY A 72 -24.46 -1.96 0.10
C GLY A 72 -23.71 -0.68 0.51
N LEU A 73 -22.66 -0.29 -0.22
CA LEU A 73 -21.88 0.93 0.02
C LEU A 73 -22.15 1.94 -1.09
N ALA A 74 -22.53 3.17 -0.73
CA ALA A 74 -22.80 4.24 -1.68
C ALA A 74 -21.84 5.42 -1.50
N THR A 75 -21.29 5.94 -2.62
CA THR A 75 -20.64 7.25 -2.66
C THR A 75 -21.71 8.33 -2.79
N VAL A 76 -21.65 9.35 -1.95
CA VAL A 76 -22.65 10.40 -1.83
C VAL A 76 -21.99 11.77 -1.82
N SER A 77 -22.44 12.67 -2.67
CA SER A 77 -22.05 14.08 -2.67
C SER A 77 -23.13 14.93 -2.00
N THR A 78 -22.73 15.90 -1.17
CA THR A 78 -23.69 16.78 -0.45
C THR A 78 -23.06 18.12 -0.12
N THR A 79 -23.90 19.18 -0.10
CA THR A 79 -23.56 20.50 0.47
C THR A 79 -24.16 20.68 1.88
N ASN A 80 -24.85 19.67 2.42
CA ASN A 80 -25.44 19.71 3.75
C ASN A 80 -24.39 19.38 4.83
N ALA A 81 -23.90 20.36 5.56
CA ALA A 81 -22.96 20.15 6.67
C ALA A 81 -23.49 19.22 7.78
N GLY A 82 -24.83 19.06 7.91
CA GLY A 82 -25.46 18.13 8.85
C GLY A 82 -25.74 16.74 8.27
N PHE A 83 -25.27 16.44 7.07
CA PHE A 83 -25.61 15.22 6.33
C PHE A 83 -25.33 13.93 7.11
N ALA A 84 -24.13 13.79 7.68
CA ALA A 84 -23.74 12.58 8.41
C ALA A 84 -24.72 12.27 9.55
N THR A 85 -25.12 13.28 10.34
CA THR A 85 -26.11 13.13 11.40
C THR A 85 -27.51 12.82 10.86
N ALA A 86 -27.92 13.50 9.78
CA ALA A 86 -29.24 13.32 9.19
C ALA A 86 -29.40 11.93 8.56
N VAL A 87 -28.40 11.44 7.83
CA VAL A 87 -28.46 10.16 7.14
C VAL A 87 -28.44 8.98 8.11
N THR A 88 -27.67 9.07 9.18
CA THR A 88 -27.60 8.01 10.22
C THR A 88 -28.84 7.89 11.08
N ALA A 89 -29.74 8.90 11.07
CA ALA A 89 -31.05 8.80 11.71
C ALA A 89 -31.99 7.78 11.01
N SER A 90 -31.71 7.42 9.76
CA SER A 90 -32.50 6.41 9.04
C SER A 90 -32.21 5.00 9.52
N PRO A 91 -33.25 4.16 9.79
CA PRO A 91 -33.07 2.77 10.17
C PRO A 91 -32.47 1.90 9.06
N LEU A 92 -32.36 2.39 7.82
CA LEU A 92 -31.79 1.69 6.67
C LEU A 92 -30.27 1.88 6.56
N ILE A 93 -29.71 2.85 7.28
CA ILE A 93 -28.29 3.18 7.23
C ILE A 93 -27.56 2.53 8.41
N LYS A 94 -26.44 1.90 8.12
CA LYS A 94 -25.55 1.26 9.11
C LYS A 94 -24.49 2.24 9.63
N GLY A 95 -23.91 3.03 8.69
CA GLY A 95 -22.85 3.96 9.03
C GLY A 95 -22.53 4.92 7.90
N VAL A 96 -21.70 5.89 8.19
CA VAL A 96 -21.20 6.90 7.26
C VAL A 96 -19.74 7.20 7.59
N ALA A 97 -18.93 7.38 6.57
CA ALA A 97 -17.55 7.85 6.67
C ALA A 97 -17.30 8.91 5.61
N HIS A 98 -16.30 9.75 5.81
CA HIS A 98 -15.90 10.69 4.77
C HIS A 98 -15.35 9.94 3.55
N ASN A 99 -15.77 10.35 2.35
CA ASN A 99 -15.09 10.02 1.12
C ASN A 99 -14.24 11.23 0.73
N ARG A 100 -13.06 11.03 0.18
CA ARG A 100 -12.09 12.13 0.01
C ARG A 100 -12.54 13.10 -1.07
N VAL A 101 -12.43 14.40 -0.79
CA VAL A 101 -12.92 15.49 -1.65
C VAL A 101 -11.81 15.95 -2.58
N ILE A 102 -12.14 16.13 -3.85
CA ILE A 102 -11.34 16.92 -4.80
C ILE A 102 -11.51 18.39 -4.41
N GLY A 103 -10.63 18.94 -3.58
CA GLY A 103 -10.71 20.33 -3.08
C GLY A 103 -9.82 21.29 -3.85
N HIS A 104 -10.21 22.57 -3.91
CA HIS A 104 -9.35 23.66 -4.39
C HIS A 104 -8.31 24.00 -3.33
N ALA A 105 -7.02 24.11 -3.74
CA ALA A 105 -5.89 24.37 -2.87
C ALA A 105 -5.99 25.69 -2.09
N PRO A 106 -5.88 25.66 -0.74
CA PRO A 106 -5.43 26.79 0.06
C PRO A 106 -3.89 26.80 0.18
N GLU A 107 -3.31 27.95 0.50
CA GLU A 107 -1.85 28.13 0.63
C GLU A 107 -1.24 27.24 1.72
N VAL A 108 -0.11 26.61 1.41
CA VAL A 108 0.64 25.63 2.21
C VAL A 108 1.11 26.14 3.57
N ASN A 109 0.80 25.45 4.66
CA ASN A 109 1.19 25.76 6.03
C ASN A 109 2.39 24.89 6.51
N ALA A 110 3.40 25.52 7.09
CA ALA A 110 4.66 24.87 7.51
C ALA A 110 4.54 23.82 8.64
N ARG A 111 3.41 23.78 9.40
CA ARG A 111 3.16 22.78 10.44
C ARG A 111 2.78 21.41 9.87
N ALA A 112 2.11 21.38 8.76
CA ALA A 112 1.66 20.18 8.06
C ALA A 112 2.83 19.36 7.48
N LYS A 113 3.92 20.02 7.05
CA LYS A 113 5.17 19.31 6.66
C LYS A 113 5.75 18.40 7.75
N ALA A 114 5.46 18.64 9.02
CA ALA A 114 5.97 17.83 10.12
C ALA A 114 5.06 16.60 10.40
N ALA A 115 3.75 16.68 10.15
CA ALA A 115 2.81 15.55 10.27
C ALA A 115 2.95 14.59 9.08
N LEU A 116 3.06 15.12 7.86
CA LEU A 116 3.38 14.35 6.64
C LEU A 116 4.68 13.53 6.81
N LYS A 117 5.67 14.08 7.53
CA LYS A 117 6.92 13.39 7.83
C LYS A 117 6.75 12.14 8.71
N LYS A 118 5.67 12.03 9.51
CA LYS A 118 5.37 10.87 10.36
C LYS A 118 4.53 9.80 9.65
N ALA A 119 3.56 10.19 8.84
CA ALA A 119 2.78 9.26 8.01
C ALA A 119 3.67 8.55 6.97
N VAL A 120 4.64 9.25 6.42
CA VAL A 120 5.71 8.71 5.56
C VAL A 120 6.65 7.74 6.31
N GLU A 121 6.58 7.62 7.65
CA GLU A 121 7.52 6.76 8.40
C GLU A 121 7.29 5.26 8.18
N SER A 122 6.06 4.78 7.95
CA SER A 122 5.84 3.35 7.61
C SER A 122 6.39 3.02 6.22
N ARG A 123 6.28 3.95 5.27
CA ARG A 123 6.92 3.88 3.95
C ARG A 123 8.42 4.19 4.00
N ALA A 124 8.87 4.99 4.96
CA ALA A 124 10.29 5.20 5.22
C ALA A 124 11.01 3.89 5.55
N VAL A 125 10.33 2.94 6.22
CA VAL A 125 10.86 1.58 6.46
C VAL A 125 11.11 0.85 5.15
N GLU A 126 10.22 0.92 4.18
CA GLU A 126 10.34 0.23 2.89
C GLU A 126 11.53 0.74 2.07
N LYS A 127 11.77 2.05 2.14
CA LYS A 127 12.87 2.73 1.46
C LYS A 127 14.14 2.85 2.33
N GLU A 128 14.14 2.32 3.56
CA GLU A 128 15.32 2.34 4.43
C GLU A 128 16.44 1.47 3.83
N GLY A 129 17.64 2.00 3.83
CA GLY A 129 18.77 1.31 3.18
C GLY A 129 19.21 1.97 1.89
N ARG A 130 18.43 2.86 1.31
CA ARG A 130 18.80 3.60 0.09
C ARG A 130 19.93 4.58 0.35
N ASN A 131 20.88 4.65 -0.59
CA ASN A 131 21.94 5.64 -0.59
C ASN A 131 21.99 6.31 -1.96
N HIS A 132 21.88 7.63 -2.00
CA HIS A 132 21.90 8.41 -3.23
C HIS A 132 23.33 8.64 -3.80
N GLY A 133 24.34 7.96 -3.27
CA GLY A 133 25.72 8.05 -3.73
C GLY A 133 26.37 6.68 -3.85
N GLY A 134 26.39 6.10 -5.04
CA GLY A 134 27.14 4.89 -5.32
C GLY A 134 26.34 3.78 -6.00
N GLN A 135 26.93 3.17 -7.01
CA GLN A 135 26.35 2.03 -7.71
C GLN A 135 26.59 0.74 -6.89
N VAL A 136 25.63 -0.20 -6.93
CA VAL A 136 25.92 -1.59 -6.55
C VAL A 136 26.84 -2.20 -7.59
N ASN A 137 28.15 -2.06 -7.42
CA ASN A 137 29.16 -2.70 -8.26
C ASN A 137 29.29 -4.22 -7.99
N LYS A 138 28.18 -4.92 -7.73
CA LYS A 138 28.17 -6.35 -7.53
C LYS A 138 28.00 -7.03 -8.89
N LYS A 139 29.03 -7.70 -9.37
CA LYS A 139 28.91 -8.61 -10.52
C LYS A 139 28.23 -9.88 -10.02
N TRP A 140 26.98 -10.07 -10.43
CA TRP A 140 26.22 -11.29 -10.17
C TRP A 140 26.77 -12.44 -11.03
N GLY A 141 27.00 -13.59 -10.44
CA GLY A 141 27.42 -14.80 -11.15
C GLY A 141 26.25 -15.33 -11.98
N LYS A 142 26.47 -15.57 -13.28
CA LYS A 142 25.42 -16.14 -14.15
C LYS A 142 25.43 -17.67 -14.02
N LYS A 143 24.41 -18.24 -13.37
CA LYS A 143 24.10 -19.67 -13.50
C LYS A 143 23.40 -19.89 -14.85
N PRO A 144 23.80 -20.84 -15.70
CA PRO A 144 23.25 -20.99 -17.05
C PRO A 144 21.74 -21.27 -17.13
N SER A 145 21.13 -21.76 -16.05
CA SER A 145 19.71 -22.13 -15.96
C SER A 145 18.85 -21.12 -15.17
N ALA A 146 19.45 -20.10 -14.56
CA ALA A 146 18.77 -19.13 -13.72
C ALA A 146 18.50 -17.82 -14.47
N GLU A 147 17.62 -16.98 -13.93
CA GLU A 147 17.45 -15.61 -14.39
C GLU A 147 18.71 -14.78 -14.09
N PRO A 148 18.99 -13.71 -14.83
CA PRO A 148 20.25 -12.95 -14.71
C PRO A 148 20.56 -12.43 -13.31
N LEU A 149 19.52 -12.05 -12.53
CA LEU A 149 19.64 -11.51 -11.17
C LEU A 149 19.27 -12.52 -10.07
N ASP A 150 19.19 -13.82 -10.38
CA ASP A 150 18.86 -14.90 -9.42
C ASP A 150 19.71 -14.86 -8.14
N GLU A 151 21.00 -14.51 -8.24
CA GLU A 151 21.87 -14.40 -7.05
C GLU A 151 21.50 -13.22 -6.12
N ALA A 152 20.72 -12.23 -6.61
CA ALA A 152 20.18 -11.15 -5.80
C ALA A 152 18.89 -11.55 -5.08
N GLN A 153 18.24 -12.62 -5.53
CA GLN A 153 16.97 -13.11 -4.98
C GLN A 153 17.17 -14.16 -3.89
N TRP A 154 17.86 -13.80 -2.80
CA TRP A 154 18.06 -14.67 -1.64
C TRP A 154 16.73 -15.14 -1.01
N ASP A 155 15.68 -14.36 -1.20
CA ASP A 155 14.31 -14.60 -0.75
C ASP A 155 13.69 -15.83 -1.43
N LEU A 156 13.85 -16.01 -2.74
CA LEU A 156 13.41 -17.21 -3.46
C LEU A 156 14.15 -18.46 -2.98
N ASP A 157 15.44 -18.35 -2.71
CA ASP A 157 16.23 -19.46 -2.15
C ASP A 157 15.76 -19.81 -0.73
N GLN A 158 15.44 -18.82 0.11
CA GLN A 158 14.94 -19.04 1.48
C GLN A 158 13.65 -19.84 1.50
N MET A 159 12.71 -19.55 0.59
CA MET A 159 11.41 -20.21 0.50
C MET A 159 11.39 -21.38 -0.50
N LYS A 160 12.52 -21.75 -1.08
CA LYS A 160 12.65 -22.86 -2.04
C LYS A 160 11.81 -22.70 -3.32
N ALA A 161 11.64 -21.47 -3.79
CA ALA A 161 10.86 -21.22 -5.00
C ALA A 161 11.59 -21.71 -6.25
N ASN A 162 12.89 -21.47 -6.36
CA ASN A 162 13.72 -21.96 -7.48
C ASN A 162 13.71 -23.48 -7.61
N GLU A 163 13.63 -24.21 -6.49
CA GLU A 163 13.47 -25.66 -6.49
C GLU A 163 12.05 -26.08 -6.88
N ALA A 164 11.04 -25.34 -6.43
CA ALA A 164 9.64 -25.60 -6.77
C ALA A 164 9.38 -25.43 -8.27
N HIS A 165 10.03 -24.49 -8.95
CA HIS A 165 9.89 -24.23 -10.38
C HIS A 165 10.23 -25.45 -11.26
N LYS A 166 10.96 -26.44 -10.73
CA LYS A 166 11.21 -27.71 -11.44
C LYS A 166 9.95 -28.60 -11.54
N TYR A 167 8.94 -28.34 -10.74
CA TYR A 167 7.73 -29.15 -10.62
C TYR A 167 6.45 -28.36 -10.91
N GLU A 168 6.45 -27.08 -10.59
CA GLU A 168 5.31 -26.18 -10.76
C GLU A 168 5.81 -24.74 -10.92
N THR A 169 5.41 -24.07 -12.00
CA THR A 169 5.74 -22.66 -12.28
C THR A 169 4.53 -21.75 -12.24
N GLY A 170 3.34 -22.29 -12.02
CA GLY A 170 2.06 -21.60 -12.15
C GLY A 170 1.31 -21.97 -13.45
N ASP A 171 0.04 -21.62 -13.47
CA ASP A 171 -0.87 -21.81 -14.61
C ASP A 171 -1.46 -20.46 -15.01
N LYS A 172 -1.48 -20.16 -16.31
CA LYS A 172 -2.04 -18.91 -16.86
C LYS A 172 -3.54 -18.70 -16.56
N ARG A 173 -4.24 -19.77 -16.20
CA ARG A 173 -5.64 -19.68 -15.76
C ARG A 173 -5.79 -19.15 -14.35
N VAL A 174 -4.74 -19.24 -13.53
CA VAL A 174 -4.72 -18.68 -12.18
C VAL A 174 -4.54 -17.17 -12.27
N LEU A 175 -5.52 -16.44 -11.75
CA LEU A 175 -5.54 -14.98 -11.74
C LEU A 175 -5.07 -14.48 -10.37
N VAL A 176 -4.05 -13.64 -10.34
CA VAL A 176 -3.58 -12.98 -9.13
C VAL A 176 -3.88 -11.49 -9.20
N GLY A 177 -4.76 -11.03 -8.31
CA GLY A 177 -5.13 -9.63 -8.17
C GLY A 177 -4.13 -8.87 -7.31
N ILE A 178 -3.63 -7.77 -7.85
CA ILE A 178 -2.77 -6.83 -7.14
C ILE A 178 -3.63 -5.63 -6.75
N LEU A 179 -4.04 -5.59 -5.48
CA LEU A 179 -4.73 -4.43 -4.91
C LEU A 179 -3.65 -3.54 -4.30
N ASP A 180 -3.23 -2.54 -5.08
CA ASP A 180 -2.04 -1.74 -4.77
C ASP A 180 -2.10 -0.38 -5.51
N THR A 181 -0.98 0.36 -5.56
CA THR A 181 -0.84 1.68 -6.20
C THR A 181 -0.95 1.64 -7.72
N GLY A 182 -0.76 0.50 -8.33
CA GLY A 182 -0.76 0.28 -9.77
C GLY A 182 0.15 -0.88 -10.16
N VAL A 183 0.24 -1.17 -11.43
CA VAL A 183 1.23 -2.10 -12.00
C VAL A 183 1.67 -1.58 -13.36
N ASP A 184 2.96 -1.32 -13.56
CA ASP A 184 3.52 -1.07 -14.88
C ASP A 184 3.40 -2.33 -15.74
N GLY A 185 2.26 -2.44 -16.42
CA GLY A 185 1.95 -3.56 -17.32
C GLY A 185 2.80 -3.58 -18.59
N THR A 186 3.64 -2.56 -18.80
CA THR A 186 4.57 -2.46 -19.93
C THR A 186 5.99 -2.88 -19.57
N HIS A 187 6.28 -2.99 -18.25
CA HIS A 187 7.59 -3.43 -17.76
C HIS A 187 7.97 -4.77 -18.40
N PRO A 188 9.18 -4.90 -19.03
CA PRO A 188 9.53 -6.09 -19.83
C PRO A 188 9.47 -7.41 -19.06
N ASP A 189 9.65 -7.35 -17.75
CA ASP A 189 9.63 -8.51 -16.84
C ASP A 189 8.28 -8.68 -16.09
N ILE A 190 7.22 -8.03 -16.60
CA ILE A 190 5.83 -8.16 -16.12
C ILE A 190 4.88 -8.42 -17.31
N ALA A 191 5.05 -7.69 -18.40
CA ALA A 191 4.16 -7.67 -19.57
C ALA A 191 3.73 -9.05 -20.10
N PRO A 192 4.59 -10.11 -20.11
CA PRO A 192 4.17 -11.44 -20.57
C PRO A 192 3.10 -12.11 -19.71
N ASN A 193 2.96 -11.66 -18.45
CA ASN A 193 2.01 -12.20 -17.47
C ASN A 193 0.85 -11.24 -17.15
N PHE A 194 0.88 -10.02 -17.66
CA PHE A 194 -0.08 -8.96 -17.37
C PHE A 194 -1.36 -9.08 -18.21
N SER A 195 -2.52 -8.90 -17.59
CA SER A 195 -3.83 -8.93 -18.25
C SER A 195 -4.45 -7.53 -18.38
N ASN A 196 -4.15 -6.81 -19.47
CA ASN A 196 -4.82 -5.52 -19.76
C ASN A 196 -6.36 -5.63 -19.76
N ARG A 197 -6.90 -6.76 -20.23
CA ARG A 197 -8.36 -6.96 -20.34
C ARG A 197 -9.06 -6.96 -18.99
N LEU A 198 -8.44 -7.53 -17.96
CA LEU A 198 -9.04 -7.69 -16.62
C LEU A 198 -8.59 -6.58 -15.66
N SER A 199 -7.49 -5.91 -15.94
CA SER A 199 -6.98 -4.84 -15.07
C SER A 199 -7.89 -3.61 -15.07
N ARG A 200 -8.04 -2.98 -13.89
CA ARG A 200 -8.88 -1.78 -13.66
C ARG A 200 -8.22 -0.86 -12.64
N ASN A 201 -8.49 0.44 -12.80
CA ASN A 201 -8.25 1.45 -11.79
C ASN A 201 -9.57 1.81 -11.10
N PHE A 202 -9.59 1.88 -9.77
CA PHE A 202 -10.75 2.21 -8.92
C PHE A 202 -10.55 3.50 -8.15
N THR A 203 -9.39 4.15 -8.25
CA THR A 203 -9.07 5.41 -7.57
C THR A 203 -8.91 6.56 -8.55
N THR A 204 -8.91 7.76 -8.02
CA THR A 204 -8.53 8.99 -8.70
C THR A 204 -7.61 9.72 -7.75
N ASP A 205 -6.46 10.16 -8.22
CA ASP A 205 -5.45 10.76 -7.39
C ASP A 205 -5.91 12.11 -6.83
N ILE A 206 -5.48 12.43 -5.61
CA ILE A 206 -5.93 13.59 -4.85
C ILE A 206 -4.75 14.55 -4.68
N PRO A 207 -4.74 15.70 -5.37
CA PRO A 207 -3.61 16.63 -5.30
C PRO A 207 -3.25 17.09 -3.88
N VAL A 208 -4.27 17.43 -3.06
CA VAL A 208 -4.11 17.95 -1.69
C VAL A 208 -5.21 17.45 -0.77
N ASP A 209 -4.95 17.39 0.53
CA ASP A 209 -5.95 17.09 1.56
C ASP A 209 -6.80 18.35 1.95
N ALA A 210 -7.66 18.21 2.96
CA ALA A 210 -8.51 19.33 3.44
C ALA A 210 -7.72 20.47 4.12
N ASN A 211 -6.49 20.22 4.54
CA ASN A 211 -5.59 21.26 5.05
C ASN A 211 -4.79 21.95 3.94
N GLY A 212 -4.89 21.47 2.69
CA GLY A 212 -4.07 21.91 1.57
C GLY A 212 -2.66 21.32 1.56
N ASP A 213 -2.46 20.24 2.30
CA ASP A 213 -1.19 19.51 2.28
C ASP A 213 -1.09 18.65 1.02
N PRO A 214 0.06 18.65 0.31
CA PRO A 214 0.25 17.84 -0.87
C PRO A 214 0.09 16.34 -0.56
N ILE A 215 -0.73 15.65 -1.34
CA ILE A 215 -0.91 14.19 -1.33
C ILE A 215 -0.24 13.59 -2.58
N ASP A 216 -0.92 13.55 -3.71
CA ASP A 216 -0.34 13.10 -4.98
C ASP A 216 0.36 14.26 -5.71
N GLY A 217 0.00 15.50 -5.40
CA GLY A 217 0.49 16.67 -6.09
C GLY A 217 -0.40 17.06 -7.28
N PRO A 218 -0.02 18.11 -8.03
CA PRO A 218 -0.78 18.51 -9.21
C PRO A 218 -0.70 17.45 -10.30
N CYS A 219 -1.84 17.02 -10.82
CA CYS A 219 -1.90 16.00 -11.88
C CYS A 219 -1.16 16.39 -13.17
N GLU A 220 -0.97 17.68 -13.41
CA GLU A 220 -0.14 18.16 -14.54
C GLU A 220 1.37 17.92 -14.35
N ASP A 221 1.82 17.62 -13.13
CA ASP A 221 3.22 17.30 -12.81
C ASP A 221 3.49 15.78 -12.88
N GLU A 222 2.44 14.95 -12.98
CA GLU A 222 2.56 13.51 -13.13
C GLU A 222 3.08 13.11 -14.53
N PRO A 223 3.76 11.98 -14.67
CA PRO A 223 4.30 11.53 -15.95
C PRO A 223 3.28 11.43 -17.09
N ASP A 224 2.03 11.05 -16.80
CA ASP A 224 0.96 10.97 -17.78
C ASP A 224 0.03 12.21 -17.78
N GLN A 225 0.24 13.15 -16.85
CA GLN A 225 -0.49 14.40 -16.68
C GLN A 225 -1.99 14.18 -16.37
N SER A 226 -2.33 13.14 -15.65
CA SER A 226 -3.71 12.73 -15.36
C SER A 226 -3.87 12.25 -13.92
N CYS A 227 -4.90 12.70 -13.23
CA CYS A 227 -5.33 12.10 -11.96
C CYS A 227 -6.06 10.75 -12.13
N ASN A 228 -6.17 10.24 -13.35
CA ASN A 228 -6.86 8.98 -13.65
C ASN A 228 -6.02 8.10 -14.56
N ASP A 229 -5.13 7.35 -13.95
CA ASP A 229 -4.21 6.52 -14.71
C ASP A 229 -4.86 5.35 -15.42
N PRO A 230 -4.31 4.98 -16.56
CA PRO A 230 -4.63 3.72 -17.19
C PRO A 230 -4.31 2.53 -16.27
N ALA A 231 -5.08 1.45 -16.39
CA ALA A 231 -4.91 0.27 -15.53
C ALA A 231 -3.60 -0.51 -15.74
N ASN A 232 -2.67 -0.01 -16.54
CA ASN A 232 -1.33 -0.57 -16.78
C ASN A 232 -0.22 0.42 -16.43
N VAL A 233 -0.52 1.42 -15.63
CA VAL A 233 0.40 2.47 -15.15
C VAL A 233 0.54 2.34 -13.63
N ASP A 234 1.72 2.70 -13.10
CA ASP A 234 2.04 2.76 -11.67
C ASP A 234 3.03 3.91 -11.47
N GLU A 235 2.59 4.97 -10.85
CA GLU A 235 3.36 6.19 -10.60
C GLU A 235 3.93 6.30 -9.17
N ASP A 236 3.72 5.27 -8.33
CA ASP A 236 4.43 5.06 -7.04
C ASP A 236 5.55 3.99 -7.15
N GLY A 237 5.29 2.91 -7.88
CA GLY A 237 6.20 1.78 -8.07
C GLY A 237 6.05 0.64 -7.06
N HIS A 238 5.25 0.81 -6.00
CA HIS A 238 5.05 -0.21 -4.97
C HIS A 238 4.29 -1.41 -5.53
N GLY A 239 3.17 -1.21 -6.23
CA GLY A 239 2.38 -2.30 -6.80
C GLY A 239 3.12 -3.06 -7.92
N THR A 240 3.97 -2.39 -8.70
CA THR A 240 4.86 -3.03 -9.67
C THR A 240 5.86 -3.96 -8.99
N HIS A 241 6.46 -3.53 -7.89
CA HIS A 241 7.36 -4.34 -7.06
C HIS A 241 6.64 -5.57 -6.50
N VAL A 242 5.44 -5.39 -5.97
CA VAL A 242 4.56 -6.46 -5.45
C VAL A 242 4.22 -7.47 -6.55
N ALA A 243 3.73 -7.00 -7.71
CA ALA A 243 3.34 -7.84 -8.83
C ALA A 243 4.49 -8.71 -9.34
N SER A 244 5.67 -8.12 -9.48
CA SER A 244 6.85 -8.82 -9.98
C SER A 244 7.38 -9.85 -9.00
N SER A 245 7.29 -9.58 -7.69
CA SER A 245 7.60 -10.56 -6.62
C SER A 245 6.77 -11.84 -6.76
N ILE A 246 5.52 -11.72 -7.21
CA ILE A 246 4.63 -12.86 -7.43
C ILE A 246 4.95 -13.55 -8.76
N ALA A 247 5.05 -12.79 -9.87
CA ALA A 247 4.88 -13.38 -11.19
C ALA A 247 5.79 -12.82 -12.30
N SER A 248 7.00 -12.30 -12.00
CA SER A 248 7.99 -12.10 -13.07
C SER A 248 8.26 -13.42 -13.80
N PRO A 249 8.17 -13.46 -15.15
CA PRO A 249 8.28 -14.69 -15.92
C PRO A 249 9.72 -15.20 -16.02
N LEU A 250 9.89 -16.50 -16.22
CA LEU A 250 11.18 -17.10 -16.57
C LEU A 250 11.51 -16.80 -18.04
N ASN A 251 12.14 -15.69 -18.33
CA ASN A 251 12.33 -15.16 -19.68
C ASN A 251 13.78 -14.79 -20.04
N LYS A 252 14.73 -15.03 -19.15
CA LYS A 252 16.17 -14.67 -19.29
C LYS A 252 16.40 -13.15 -19.26
N LEU A 253 15.56 -12.44 -18.50
CA LEU A 253 15.71 -11.03 -18.18
C LEU A 253 15.43 -10.84 -16.70
N GLY A 254 16.30 -10.15 -16.01
CA GLY A 254 16.13 -9.73 -14.61
C GLY A 254 15.91 -10.85 -13.62
N ILE A 255 14.70 -10.99 -13.10
CA ILE A 255 14.34 -11.82 -11.94
C ILE A 255 13.28 -12.87 -12.27
N ALA A 256 13.01 -13.77 -11.31
CA ALA A 256 11.83 -14.64 -11.34
C ALA A 256 10.85 -14.24 -10.22
N GLY A 257 9.56 -14.33 -10.48
CA GLY A 257 8.52 -14.34 -9.44
C GLY A 257 8.40 -15.72 -8.80
N VAL A 258 7.68 -15.79 -7.67
CA VAL A 258 7.40 -17.07 -6.97
C VAL A 258 6.58 -18.03 -7.83
N ALA A 259 5.62 -17.49 -8.58
CA ALA A 259 4.73 -18.20 -9.52
C ALA A 259 4.86 -17.60 -10.93
N PRO A 260 5.97 -17.86 -11.64
CA PRO A 260 6.37 -17.10 -12.85
C PRO A 260 5.46 -17.34 -14.07
N ASN A 261 4.43 -18.17 -13.98
CA ASN A 261 3.53 -18.48 -15.09
C ASN A 261 2.03 -18.30 -14.74
N VAL A 262 1.70 -17.46 -13.75
CA VAL A 262 0.32 -17.04 -13.47
C VAL A 262 -0.03 -15.76 -14.22
N THR A 263 -1.28 -15.33 -14.17
CA THR A 263 -1.74 -14.07 -14.77
C THR A 263 -1.90 -12.98 -13.72
N ILE A 264 -1.22 -11.87 -13.90
CA ILE A 264 -1.33 -10.65 -13.08
C ILE A 264 -2.57 -9.87 -13.54
N VAL A 265 -3.39 -9.46 -12.59
CA VAL A 265 -4.50 -8.53 -12.78
C VAL A 265 -4.27 -7.34 -11.85
N ASN A 266 -3.97 -6.16 -12.41
CA ASN A 266 -3.95 -4.94 -11.62
C ASN A 266 -5.37 -4.54 -11.25
N ILE A 267 -5.61 -4.36 -9.95
CA ILE A 267 -6.88 -3.88 -9.40
C ILE A 267 -6.54 -2.68 -8.52
N ARG A 268 -6.09 -1.59 -9.17
CA ARG A 268 -5.56 -0.42 -8.49
C ARG A 268 -6.60 0.17 -7.55
N ALA A 269 -6.24 0.30 -6.29
CA ALA A 269 -7.05 0.90 -5.22
C ALA A 269 -6.31 2.01 -4.46
N GLY A 270 -4.99 2.07 -4.61
CA GLY A 270 -4.10 3.05 -3.99
C GLY A 270 -3.76 4.20 -4.92
N GLN A 271 -3.52 5.35 -4.33
CA GLN A 271 -3.08 6.57 -4.99
C GLN A 271 -1.57 6.57 -5.20
N ASP A 272 -1.02 7.51 -5.95
CA ASP A 272 0.41 7.62 -6.23
C ASP A 272 1.23 7.98 -5.00
N SER A 273 0.63 8.70 -4.06
CA SER A 273 1.19 8.91 -2.71
C SER A 273 1.18 7.65 -1.84
N GLY A 274 0.39 6.63 -2.25
CA GLY A 274 0.17 5.36 -1.56
C GLY A 274 -0.83 5.40 -0.43
N TYR A 275 -1.73 6.34 -0.43
CA TYR A 275 -2.94 6.28 0.38
C TYR A 275 -3.96 5.32 -0.22
N PHE A 276 -4.70 4.61 0.65
CA PHE A 276 -5.74 3.66 0.26
C PHE A 276 -7.05 3.99 0.97
N PHE A 277 -8.03 4.45 0.24
CA PHE A 277 -9.32 4.84 0.82
C PHE A 277 -10.36 3.74 0.73
N LEU A 278 -11.41 3.88 1.57
CA LEU A 278 -12.43 2.85 1.77
C LEU A 278 -13.14 2.45 0.47
N GLN A 279 -13.66 3.43 -0.29
CA GLN A 279 -14.49 3.13 -1.47
C GLN A 279 -13.69 2.40 -2.57
N PRO A 280 -12.49 2.88 -2.99
CA PRO A 280 -11.65 2.15 -3.95
C PRO A 280 -11.31 0.74 -3.48
N SER A 281 -10.95 0.56 -2.21
CA SER A 281 -10.60 -0.75 -1.64
C SER A 281 -11.78 -1.73 -1.67
N VAL A 282 -12.99 -1.28 -1.32
CA VAL A 282 -14.21 -2.08 -1.37
C VAL A 282 -14.59 -2.45 -2.80
N ASP A 283 -14.51 -1.49 -3.73
CA ASP A 283 -14.81 -1.73 -5.14
C ASP A 283 -13.81 -2.71 -5.77
N ALA A 284 -12.54 -2.56 -5.45
CA ALA A 284 -11.47 -3.46 -5.91
C ALA A 284 -11.68 -4.90 -5.41
N LEU A 285 -11.99 -5.08 -4.12
CA LEU A 285 -12.26 -6.40 -3.53
C LEU A 285 -13.48 -7.08 -4.15
N THR A 286 -14.57 -6.34 -4.34
CA THR A 286 -15.78 -6.89 -4.95
C THR A 286 -15.57 -7.21 -6.41
N TYR A 287 -14.86 -6.37 -7.15
CA TYR A 287 -14.47 -6.65 -8.54
C TYR A 287 -13.59 -7.90 -8.64
N ALA A 288 -12.61 -8.09 -7.77
CA ALA A 288 -11.78 -9.29 -7.75
C ALA A 288 -12.65 -10.57 -7.66
N GLY A 289 -13.66 -10.55 -6.77
CA GLY A 289 -14.62 -11.66 -6.66
C GLY A 289 -15.46 -11.86 -7.91
N ASP A 290 -15.91 -10.78 -8.56
CA ASP A 290 -16.79 -10.85 -9.73
C ASP A 290 -16.09 -11.37 -10.98
N ILE A 291 -14.81 -11.08 -11.16
CA ILE A 291 -14.04 -11.58 -12.31
C ILE A 291 -13.37 -12.94 -12.06
N GLY A 292 -13.51 -13.50 -10.85
CA GLY A 292 -12.97 -14.81 -10.51
C GLY A 292 -11.45 -14.82 -10.29
N VAL A 293 -10.92 -13.83 -9.59
CA VAL A 293 -9.52 -13.84 -9.11
C VAL A 293 -9.34 -14.95 -8.10
N ASP A 294 -8.24 -15.71 -8.20
CA ASP A 294 -7.95 -16.84 -7.31
C ASP A 294 -7.24 -16.40 -6.02
N VAL A 295 -6.30 -15.45 -6.14
CA VAL A 295 -5.51 -14.92 -5.03
C VAL A 295 -5.42 -13.41 -5.15
N VAL A 296 -5.68 -12.70 -4.06
CA VAL A 296 -5.49 -11.25 -3.95
C VAL A 296 -4.38 -10.97 -2.96
N ASN A 297 -3.45 -10.08 -3.33
CA ASN A 297 -2.48 -9.49 -2.42
C ASN A 297 -2.90 -8.07 -2.03
N MET A 298 -2.86 -7.78 -0.71
CA MET A 298 -3.18 -6.50 -0.10
C MET A 298 -2.01 -6.07 0.78
N SER A 299 -1.16 -5.19 0.25
CA SER A 299 0.05 -4.70 0.95
C SER A 299 -0.16 -3.29 1.50
N TYR A 300 -1.31 -3.01 2.13
CA TYR A 300 -1.71 -1.69 2.59
C TYR A 300 -2.65 -1.76 3.82
N TYR A 301 -2.92 -0.60 4.43
CA TYR A 301 -4.05 -0.39 5.33
C TYR A 301 -4.99 0.70 4.76
N ILE A 302 -6.22 0.78 5.27
CA ILE A 302 -7.22 1.75 4.80
C ILE A 302 -7.10 3.03 5.61
N ASP A 303 -6.69 4.09 4.91
CA ASP A 303 -6.56 5.43 5.46
C ASP A 303 -7.94 6.05 5.81
N PRO A 304 -7.98 6.97 6.81
CA PRO A 304 -6.85 7.60 7.48
C PRO A 304 -6.46 6.95 8.81
N TRP A 305 -6.95 5.75 9.11
CA TRP A 305 -6.76 5.12 10.40
C TRP A 305 -5.90 3.86 10.28
N LEU A 306 -4.63 3.96 10.69
CA LEU A 306 -3.76 2.77 10.77
C LEU A 306 -4.39 1.68 11.64
N PHE A 307 -5.01 2.09 12.75
CA PHE A 307 -5.81 1.22 13.62
C PHE A 307 -7.21 1.80 13.83
N ASN A 308 -8.22 1.04 13.46
CA ASN A 308 -9.61 1.39 13.63
C ASN A 308 -10.12 0.94 14.99
N CYS A 309 -10.63 1.87 15.80
CA CYS A 309 -11.11 1.65 17.16
C CYS A 309 -12.55 2.16 17.29
N VAL A 310 -13.49 1.31 17.66
CA VAL A 310 -14.91 1.70 17.78
C VAL A 310 -15.24 2.42 19.10
N ASP A 311 -14.35 2.34 20.10
CA ASP A 311 -14.58 2.81 21.47
C ASP A 311 -13.40 3.57 22.09
N ASN A 312 -12.40 3.99 21.28
CA ASN A 312 -11.25 4.72 21.80
C ASN A 312 -11.67 6.08 22.40
N PRO A 313 -11.34 6.37 23.67
CA PRO A 313 -11.74 7.62 24.32
C PRO A 313 -11.04 8.87 23.76
N ALA A 314 -9.92 8.74 23.09
CA ALA A 314 -9.24 9.86 22.43
C ALA A 314 -9.97 10.32 21.17
N ASP A 315 -10.75 9.44 20.54
CA ASP A 315 -11.47 9.72 19.30
C ASP A 315 -12.81 10.41 19.57
N SER A 316 -13.18 11.35 18.71
CA SER A 316 -14.51 11.95 18.72
C SER A 316 -15.60 10.89 18.44
N PRO A 317 -16.87 11.13 18.84
CA PRO A 317 -17.96 10.26 18.43
C PRO A 317 -18.09 10.08 16.91
N ALA A 318 -17.78 11.10 16.13
CA ALA A 318 -17.77 11.05 14.66
C ALA A 318 -16.67 10.13 14.15
N ASN A 319 -15.42 10.31 14.63
CA ASN A 319 -14.29 9.47 14.24
C ASN A 319 -14.51 7.99 14.60
N ARG A 320 -15.10 7.69 15.78
CA ARG A 320 -15.46 6.31 16.13
C ARG A 320 -16.51 5.71 15.20
N ALA A 321 -17.51 6.50 14.78
CA ALA A 321 -18.53 6.05 13.84
C ALA A 321 -17.94 5.81 12.44
N GLU A 322 -17.02 6.66 12.01
CA GLU A 322 -16.27 6.49 10.76
C GLU A 322 -15.45 5.19 10.79
N GLN A 323 -14.63 4.99 11.81
CA GLN A 323 -13.81 3.78 11.98
C GLN A 323 -14.68 2.50 12.02
N ALA A 324 -15.82 2.54 12.70
CA ALA A 324 -16.79 1.44 12.70
C ALA A 324 -17.34 1.15 11.30
N THR A 325 -17.54 2.20 10.49
CA THR A 325 -18.01 2.08 9.09
C THR A 325 -16.92 1.46 8.21
N ILE A 326 -15.66 1.87 8.38
CA ILE A 326 -14.50 1.31 7.67
C ILE A 326 -14.38 -0.19 7.96
N ILE A 327 -14.39 -0.59 9.23
CA ILE A 327 -14.33 -2.01 9.63
C ILE A 327 -15.44 -2.82 8.97
N GLU A 328 -16.69 -2.38 9.12
CA GLU A 328 -17.86 -3.13 8.65
C GLU A 328 -17.90 -3.23 7.12
N ALA A 329 -17.64 -2.12 6.40
CA ALA A 329 -17.68 -2.11 4.94
C ALA A 329 -16.55 -2.97 4.34
N THR A 330 -15.34 -2.84 4.88
CA THR A 330 -14.20 -3.66 4.46
C THR A 330 -14.46 -5.14 4.74
N GLN A 331 -14.96 -5.49 5.92
CA GLN A 331 -15.25 -6.88 6.26
C GLN A 331 -16.30 -7.50 5.33
N ARG A 332 -17.32 -6.73 4.93
CA ARG A 332 -18.30 -7.20 3.93
C ARG A 332 -17.67 -7.47 2.57
N ALA A 333 -16.73 -6.61 2.15
CA ALA A 333 -16.03 -6.79 0.88
C ALA A 333 -15.09 -8.01 0.92
N LEU A 334 -14.37 -8.22 2.01
CA LEU A 334 -13.55 -9.41 2.25
C LEU A 334 -14.40 -10.69 2.22
N ASN A 335 -15.52 -10.69 2.97
CA ASN A 335 -16.47 -11.80 2.97
C ASN A 335 -17.07 -12.07 1.60
N TYR A 336 -17.35 -11.01 0.81
CA TYR A 336 -17.84 -11.16 -0.56
C TYR A 336 -16.80 -11.83 -1.44
N ALA A 337 -15.57 -11.31 -1.48
CA ALA A 337 -14.48 -11.88 -2.28
C ALA A 337 -14.17 -13.32 -1.88
N HIS A 338 -14.09 -13.62 -0.58
CA HIS A 338 -13.84 -14.98 -0.07
C HIS A 338 -14.95 -15.94 -0.50
N ARG A 339 -16.23 -15.57 -0.37
CA ARG A 339 -17.37 -16.41 -0.84
C ARG A 339 -17.36 -16.64 -2.36
N LYS A 340 -16.73 -15.75 -3.12
CA LYS A 340 -16.53 -15.90 -4.57
C LYS A 340 -15.34 -16.80 -4.93
N GLY A 341 -14.58 -17.24 -3.95
CA GLY A 341 -13.45 -18.16 -4.14
C GLY A 341 -12.07 -17.48 -4.09
N VAL A 342 -12.00 -16.22 -3.69
CA VAL A 342 -10.72 -15.46 -3.61
C VAL A 342 -9.98 -15.79 -2.33
N THR A 343 -8.73 -16.23 -2.44
CA THR A 343 -7.78 -16.34 -1.32
C THR A 343 -7.21 -14.95 -1.04
N LEU A 344 -7.37 -14.46 0.19
CA LEU A 344 -6.97 -13.12 0.60
C LEU A 344 -5.66 -13.16 1.39
N VAL A 345 -4.64 -12.42 0.95
CA VAL A 345 -3.32 -12.35 1.59
C VAL A 345 -3.01 -10.90 1.92
N GLY A 346 -2.64 -10.62 3.17
CA GLY A 346 -2.38 -9.27 3.65
C GLY A 346 -1.03 -9.13 4.36
N ALA A 347 -0.45 -7.94 4.29
CA ALA A 347 0.74 -7.56 5.04
C ALA A 347 0.40 -7.34 6.52
N ALA A 348 1.33 -7.72 7.43
CA ALA A 348 1.11 -7.59 8.87
C ALA A 348 1.44 -6.20 9.43
N GLY A 349 1.94 -5.26 8.62
CA GLY A 349 2.33 -3.92 9.06
C GLY A 349 3.81 -3.79 9.44
N ASN A 350 4.31 -2.55 9.45
CA ASN A 350 5.73 -2.21 9.58
C ASN A 350 6.08 -1.42 10.85
N GLU A 351 5.18 -1.36 11.82
CA GLU A 351 5.27 -0.55 13.04
C GLU A 351 5.94 -1.27 14.20
N ALA A 352 6.37 -2.53 13.99
CA ALA A 352 6.95 -3.40 15.02
C ALA A 352 5.99 -3.65 16.22
N ILE A 353 4.69 -3.57 16.01
CA ILE A 353 3.66 -3.68 17.03
C ILE A 353 3.40 -5.15 17.39
N ASP A 354 3.26 -5.43 18.69
CA ASP A 354 2.68 -6.67 19.18
C ASP A 354 1.16 -6.50 19.30
N TYR A 355 0.41 -7.09 18.40
CA TYR A 355 -1.05 -7.01 18.34
C TYR A 355 -1.75 -7.56 19.59
N THR A 356 -1.04 -8.37 20.42
CA THR A 356 -1.60 -8.89 21.66
C THR A 356 -1.49 -7.92 22.83
N LYS A 357 -0.85 -6.77 22.63
CA LYS A 357 -0.56 -5.78 23.68
C LYS A 357 -1.21 -4.43 23.34
N THR A 358 -1.33 -3.59 24.37
CA THR A 358 -1.69 -2.20 24.18
C THR A 358 -0.48 -1.44 23.60
N ASN A 359 -0.71 -0.70 22.53
CA ASN A 359 0.28 0.09 21.82
C ASN A 359 -0.15 1.57 21.77
N VAL A 360 0.63 2.40 21.08
CA VAL A 360 0.31 3.80 20.83
C VAL A 360 0.35 4.02 19.31
N ASP A 361 -0.70 4.62 18.78
CA ASP A 361 -0.76 5.17 17.44
C ASP A 361 -0.65 6.69 17.54
N SER A 362 0.37 7.27 16.91
CA SER A 362 0.62 8.72 16.87
C SER A 362 0.52 9.25 15.44
N GLY A 363 0.12 8.41 14.49
CA GLY A 363 0.07 8.72 13.06
C GLY A 363 -1.34 8.98 12.53
N SER A 364 -2.40 8.56 13.25
CA SER A 364 -3.77 8.69 12.74
C SER A 364 -4.54 9.87 13.36
N PRO A 365 -5.44 10.52 12.58
CA PRO A 365 -5.63 10.32 11.14
C PRO A 365 -4.42 10.85 10.35
N ASP A 366 -3.98 10.11 9.35
CA ASP A 366 -2.84 10.46 8.50
C ASP A 366 -3.23 11.26 7.25
N PHE A 367 -4.51 11.42 7.03
CA PHE A 367 -5.12 12.27 6.00
C PHE A 367 -6.19 13.16 6.61
N ALA A 368 -6.14 14.47 6.35
CA ALA A 368 -7.16 15.40 6.81
C ALA A 368 -8.39 15.35 5.91
N SER A 369 -9.53 14.96 6.50
CA SER A 369 -10.84 14.97 5.84
C SER A 369 -11.54 16.31 5.96
N GLU A 370 -11.23 17.03 7.05
CA GLU A 370 -11.79 18.33 7.41
C GLU A 370 -10.66 19.32 7.71
N PRO A 371 -10.86 20.63 7.45
CA PRO A 371 -9.85 21.64 7.77
C PRO A 371 -9.46 21.65 9.25
N GLY A 372 -8.15 21.58 9.50
CA GLY A 372 -7.59 21.58 10.85
C GLY A 372 -7.49 20.21 11.51
N GLU A 373 -7.89 19.15 10.84
CA GLU A 373 -7.68 17.78 11.30
C GLU A 373 -6.18 17.42 11.25
N VAL A 374 -5.66 16.82 12.32
CA VAL A 374 -4.26 16.43 12.45
C VAL A 374 -4.14 15.13 13.25
N ALA A 375 -3.08 14.37 13.02
CA ALA A 375 -2.77 13.19 13.80
C ALA A 375 -2.58 13.51 15.29
N TYR A 376 -2.95 12.58 16.17
CA TYR A 376 -2.82 12.69 17.62
C TYR A 376 -2.52 11.34 18.28
N ASP A 377 -1.95 11.38 19.49
CA ASP A 377 -1.61 10.17 20.23
C ASP A 377 -2.87 9.42 20.69
N ARG A 378 -2.97 8.15 20.30
CA ARG A 378 -4.06 7.24 20.64
C ARG A 378 -3.50 6.00 21.30
N THR A 379 -4.03 5.64 22.47
CA THR A 379 -3.76 4.34 23.08
C THR A 379 -4.63 3.29 22.40
N ILE A 380 -4.02 2.32 21.72
CA ILE A 380 -4.70 1.28 20.95
C ILE A 380 -4.60 -0.07 21.67
N PRO A 381 -5.69 -0.56 22.29
CA PRO A 381 -5.77 -1.92 22.82
C PRO A 381 -5.87 -2.95 21.67
N PRO A 382 -5.68 -4.25 21.98
CA PRO A 382 -5.82 -5.34 20.99
C PRO A 382 -7.21 -5.46 20.32
N SER A 383 -8.21 -4.70 20.75
CA SER A 383 -9.53 -4.63 20.12
C SER A 383 -9.60 -3.67 18.94
N CYS A 384 -8.60 -2.80 18.76
CA CYS A 384 -8.46 -1.98 17.57
C CYS A 384 -7.85 -2.81 16.43
N VAL A 385 -8.33 -2.62 15.22
CA VAL A 385 -7.94 -3.46 14.07
C VAL A 385 -7.39 -2.63 12.91
N SER A 386 -6.35 -3.14 12.27
CA SER A 386 -5.81 -2.58 11.02
C SER A 386 -6.45 -3.29 9.83
N MET A 387 -7.25 -2.55 9.05
CA MET A 387 -7.95 -3.12 7.90
C MET A 387 -7.20 -2.84 6.60
N PRO A 388 -7.15 -3.78 5.63
CA PRO A 388 -7.78 -5.10 5.64
C PRO A 388 -6.96 -6.21 6.30
N GLY A 389 -5.72 -5.97 6.73
CA GLY A 389 -4.74 -6.98 7.16
C GLY A 389 -5.21 -7.89 8.30
N GLU A 390 -6.03 -7.35 9.23
CA GLU A 390 -6.65 -8.10 10.34
C GLU A 390 -8.11 -8.51 10.08
N GLY A 391 -8.60 -8.35 8.85
CA GLY A 391 -9.94 -8.77 8.48
C GLY A 391 -10.13 -10.28 8.50
N GLU A 392 -11.36 -10.75 8.72
CA GLU A 392 -11.68 -12.18 8.63
C GLU A 392 -11.33 -12.73 7.25
N HIS A 393 -10.82 -13.96 7.19
CA HIS A 393 -10.38 -14.67 6.00
C HIS A 393 -9.09 -14.14 5.36
N VAL A 394 -8.44 -13.12 5.92
CA VAL A 394 -7.16 -12.62 5.43
C VAL A 394 -6.01 -13.42 6.07
N ILE A 395 -5.14 -13.94 5.23
CA ILE A 395 -3.90 -14.61 5.64
C ILE A 395 -2.88 -13.50 5.96
N SER A 396 -2.63 -13.25 7.24
CA SER A 396 -1.71 -12.21 7.70
C SER A 396 -0.26 -12.69 7.64
N VAL A 397 0.62 -11.92 6.98
CA VAL A 397 2.00 -12.31 6.67
C VAL A 397 3.00 -11.38 7.34
N SER A 398 3.80 -11.90 8.27
CA SER A 398 4.95 -11.20 8.85
C SER A 398 6.21 -11.33 7.98
N SER A 399 7.15 -10.40 8.16
CA SER A 399 8.39 -10.32 7.39
C SER A 399 9.56 -11.01 8.07
N THR A 400 10.43 -11.69 7.26
CA THR A 400 11.72 -12.19 7.68
C THR A 400 12.88 -11.61 6.86
N GLY A 401 14.02 -11.43 7.53
CA GLY A 401 15.29 -11.12 6.88
C GLY A 401 16.01 -12.37 6.33
N ILE A 402 17.17 -12.16 5.75
CA ILE A 402 17.99 -13.23 5.12
C ILE A 402 18.41 -14.33 6.12
N SER A 403 18.62 -13.99 7.38
CA SER A 403 18.95 -14.97 8.44
C SER A 403 17.74 -15.75 8.95
N LYS A 404 16.54 -15.52 8.39
CA LYS A 404 15.24 -16.06 8.83
C LYS A 404 14.74 -15.51 10.16
N ARG A 405 15.40 -14.51 10.76
CA ARG A 405 14.84 -13.79 11.89
C ARG A 405 13.65 -12.95 11.43
N LYS A 406 12.66 -12.72 12.31
CA LYS A 406 11.61 -11.72 12.04
C LYS A 406 12.29 -10.37 11.78
N SER A 407 11.88 -9.65 10.75
CA SER A 407 12.41 -8.32 10.45
C SER A 407 12.12 -7.34 11.60
N TYR A 408 13.02 -6.42 11.90
CA TYR A 408 12.91 -5.53 13.06
C TYR A 408 11.62 -4.71 13.07
N TYR A 409 11.15 -4.30 11.89
CA TYR A 409 9.97 -3.47 11.70
C TYR A 409 8.66 -4.26 11.68
N SER A 410 8.70 -5.57 11.34
CA SER A 410 7.47 -6.36 11.15
C SER A 410 6.62 -6.38 12.41
N SER A 411 5.37 -5.97 12.30
CA SER A 411 4.35 -6.19 13.33
C SER A 411 4.11 -7.69 13.51
N TYR A 412 3.64 -8.10 14.69
CA TYR A 412 3.58 -9.49 15.12
C TYR A 412 2.53 -9.72 16.22
N GLY A 413 2.30 -10.97 16.58
CA GLY A 413 1.38 -11.31 17.68
C GLY A 413 0.90 -12.76 17.58
N ASN A 414 0.89 -13.48 18.71
CA ASN A 414 0.44 -14.87 18.74
C ASN A 414 -1.08 -14.93 18.53
N GLY A 415 -1.49 -15.56 17.43
CA GLY A 415 -2.91 -15.61 17.01
C GLY A 415 -3.24 -14.62 15.88
N TYR A 416 -2.42 -13.61 15.66
CA TYR A 416 -2.61 -12.59 14.61
C TYR A 416 -1.82 -12.90 13.32
N ILE A 417 -0.66 -13.52 13.44
CA ILE A 417 0.15 -13.91 12.28
C ILE A 417 -0.20 -15.34 11.87
N ASP A 418 -0.44 -15.54 10.58
CA ASP A 418 -0.73 -16.85 10.00
C ASP A 418 0.51 -17.56 9.49
N VAL A 419 1.34 -16.84 8.74
CA VAL A 419 2.64 -17.29 8.22
C VAL A 419 3.64 -16.14 8.17
N ALA A 420 4.91 -16.47 8.00
CA ALA A 420 5.97 -15.52 7.68
C ALA A 420 6.51 -15.75 6.27
N ALA A 421 7.02 -14.71 5.64
CA ALA A 421 7.70 -14.79 4.36
C ALA A 421 8.89 -13.82 4.29
N PRO A 422 9.85 -13.99 3.36
CA PRO A 422 10.93 -13.03 3.17
C PRO A 422 10.40 -11.67 2.71
N GLY A 423 10.67 -10.62 3.51
CA GLY A 423 10.34 -9.24 3.16
C GLY A 423 11.54 -8.30 3.29
N GLY A 424 12.69 -8.84 3.72
CA GLY A 424 13.92 -8.07 3.88
C GLY A 424 14.12 -7.51 5.29
N ASP A 425 15.38 -7.23 5.61
CA ASP A 425 15.81 -6.49 6.80
C ASP A 425 17.21 -5.96 6.52
N THR A 426 17.32 -4.69 6.16
CA THR A 426 18.60 -4.06 5.76
C THR A 426 19.66 -4.06 6.86
N TYR A 427 19.26 -4.29 8.11
CA TYR A 427 20.16 -4.45 9.26
C TYR A 427 20.41 -5.92 9.65
N ASP A 428 19.90 -6.90 8.88
CA ASP A 428 20.21 -8.32 9.07
C ASP A 428 21.60 -8.66 8.49
N THR A 429 22.61 -8.03 9.11
CA THR A 429 24.03 -8.15 8.78
C THR A 429 24.83 -8.53 10.05
N PRO A 430 26.01 -9.14 9.93
CA PRO A 430 26.83 -9.48 11.10
C PRO A 430 27.17 -8.27 11.99
N GLY A 431 27.26 -7.08 11.41
CA GLY A 431 27.57 -5.84 12.12
C GLY A 431 26.37 -5.03 12.54
N ASN A 432 25.14 -5.48 12.27
CA ASN A 432 23.90 -4.69 12.44
C ASN A 432 23.96 -3.30 11.76
N THR A 433 24.74 -3.20 10.70
CA THR A 433 24.88 -2.01 9.86
C THR A 433 24.06 -2.21 8.59
N ARG A 434 23.63 -1.10 8.01
CA ARG A 434 22.80 -1.07 6.84
C ARG A 434 23.48 -1.69 5.60
N ASP A 435 22.78 -2.61 4.94
CA ASP A 435 23.13 -3.17 3.61
C ASP A 435 21.85 -3.31 2.79
N VAL A 436 21.71 -2.50 1.74
CA VAL A 436 20.53 -2.47 0.87
C VAL A 436 20.25 -3.84 0.23
N THR A 437 21.27 -4.64 -0.03
CA THR A 437 21.11 -5.99 -0.62
C THR A 437 20.47 -7.02 0.32
N ARG A 438 20.18 -6.64 1.58
CA ARG A 438 19.37 -7.42 2.54
C ARG A 438 17.88 -7.12 2.42
N ALA A 439 17.49 -6.09 1.69
CA ALA A 439 16.14 -5.91 1.19
C ALA A 439 15.88 -6.90 0.04
N THR A 440 14.68 -6.87 -0.52
CA THR A 440 14.27 -7.76 -1.60
C THR A 440 14.21 -7.02 -2.92
N LEU A 441 14.71 -7.64 -3.98
CA LEU A 441 14.80 -7.04 -5.32
C LEU A 441 13.57 -7.42 -6.15
N SER A 442 12.89 -6.41 -6.72
CA SER A 442 11.76 -6.63 -7.64
C SER A 442 11.65 -5.47 -8.65
N ALA A 443 10.77 -5.61 -9.66
CA ALA A 443 10.63 -4.66 -10.75
C ALA A 443 10.31 -3.24 -10.30
N TYR A 444 10.78 -2.29 -11.06
CA TYR A 444 10.59 -0.85 -10.85
C TYR A 444 10.33 -0.15 -12.18
N PRO A 445 9.30 0.71 -12.29
CA PRO A 445 9.01 1.44 -13.53
C PRO A 445 10.18 2.32 -13.98
N GLU A 446 10.57 2.22 -15.25
CA GLU A 446 11.63 3.07 -15.81
C GLU A 446 11.24 4.55 -15.77
N SER A 447 9.95 4.88 -15.93
CA SER A 447 9.43 6.25 -15.85
C SER A 447 9.78 6.89 -14.50
N LEU A 448 9.56 6.17 -13.42
CA LEU A 448 9.88 6.63 -12.06
C LEU A 448 11.38 6.73 -11.82
N ALA A 449 12.16 5.75 -12.29
CA ALA A 449 13.61 5.80 -12.17
C ALA A 449 14.21 7.04 -12.87
N ARG A 450 13.60 7.47 -13.98
CA ARG A 450 13.97 8.71 -14.69
C ARG A 450 13.46 9.96 -13.97
N ALA A 451 12.20 9.99 -13.56
CA ALA A 451 11.60 11.13 -12.85
C ALA A 451 12.34 11.44 -11.55
N ASN A 452 12.80 10.40 -10.85
CA ASN A 452 13.56 10.51 -9.60
C ASN A 452 15.08 10.71 -9.81
N GLU A 453 15.57 10.86 -11.04
CA GLU A 453 17.00 11.00 -11.38
C GLU A 453 17.87 9.83 -10.86
N GLU A 454 17.27 8.63 -10.70
CA GLU A 454 17.92 7.42 -10.18
C GLU A 454 18.69 6.67 -11.28
N ILE A 455 18.50 7.07 -12.52
CA ILE A 455 19.25 6.61 -13.69
C ILE A 455 19.71 7.80 -14.54
N ASP A 456 20.86 7.67 -15.20
CA ASP A 456 21.40 8.70 -16.10
C ASP A 456 20.69 8.73 -17.46
N GLU A 457 21.11 9.64 -18.35
CA GLU A 457 20.58 9.77 -19.71
C GLU A 457 20.70 8.48 -20.55
N ASN A 458 21.68 7.63 -20.24
CA ASN A 458 21.93 6.33 -20.87
C ASN A 458 21.19 5.18 -20.16
N GLY A 459 20.36 5.49 -19.17
CA GLY A 459 19.64 4.54 -18.34
C GLY A 459 20.54 3.74 -17.39
N VAL A 460 21.72 4.23 -17.04
CA VAL A 460 22.60 3.57 -16.06
C VAL A 460 22.22 4.03 -14.65
N PRO A 461 21.96 3.09 -13.70
CA PRO A 461 21.66 3.47 -12.32
C PRO A 461 22.74 4.35 -11.68
N THR A 462 22.32 5.43 -11.02
CA THR A 462 23.17 6.39 -10.30
C THR A 462 23.16 6.14 -8.78
N VAL A 463 22.27 5.27 -8.31
CA VAL A 463 22.01 4.95 -6.89
C VAL A 463 22.25 3.47 -6.60
N ASP A 464 22.42 3.10 -5.31
CA ASP A 464 22.75 1.73 -4.90
C ASP A 464 21.54 0.78 -4.78
N TYR A 465 20.35 1.33 -4.81
CA TYR A 465 19.11 0.54 -4.65
C TYR A 465 18.36 0.28 -5.96
N VAL A 466 18.84 0.80 -7.09
CA VAL A 466 18.28 0.52 -8.41
C VAL A 466 19.27 -0.37 -9.19
N VAL A 467 18.73 -1.41 -9.80
CA VAL A 467 19.49 -2.38 -10.61
C VAL A 467 18.91 -2.42 -12.01
N ARG A 468 19.75 -2.50 -13.03
CA ARG A 468 19.35 -2.68 -14.43
C ARG A 468 19.86 -4.01 -14.95
N ASP A 469 19.00 -4.76 -15.64
CA ASP A 469 19.41 -5.87 -16.50
C ASP A 469 18.88 -5.68 -17.91
N CYS A 470 19.63 -6.16 -18.90
CA CYS A 470 19.29 -5.99 -20.31
C CYS A 470 19.45 -7.30 -21.07
N LYS A 471 18.46 -7.59 -21.94
CA LYS A 471 18.47 -8.66 -22.91
C LYS A 471 18.43 -8.08 -24.32
N GLY A 472 19.58 -8.05 -24.98
CA GLY A 472 19.74 -7.32 -26.25
C GLY A 472 19.55 -5.81 -26.06
N SER A 473 18.60 -5.21 -26.76
CA SER A 473 18.24 -3.80 -26.63
C SER A 473 17.15 -3.53 -25.58
N THR A 474 16.53 -4.56 -25.03
CA THR A 474 15.48 -4.41 -24.02
C THR A 474 16.13 -4.41 -22.64
N CYS A 475 15.98 -3.30 -21.92
CA CYS A 475 16.41 -3.18 -20.53
C CYS A 475 15.20 -3.14 -19.61
N ALA A 476 15.38 -3.61 -18.38
CA ALA A 476 14.41 -3.57 -17.30
C ALA A 476 15.08 -3.09 -16.01
N TYR A 477 14.32 -2.43 -15.17
CA TYR A 477 14.80 -1.85 -13.92
C TYR A 477 14.16 -2.53 -12.72
N TYR A 478 14.91 -2.61 -11.64
CA TYR A 478 14.55 -3.26 -10.40
C TYR A 478 15.00 -2.40 -9.24
N GLN A 479 14.27 -2.45 -8.13
CA GLN A 479 14.68 -1.75 -6.91
C GLN A 479 14.65 -2.67 -5.70
N TYR A 480 15.48 -2.33 -4.73
CA TYR A 480 15.46 -2.97 -3.42
C TYR A 480 14.46 -2.27 -2.51
N LEU A 481 13.48 -3.02 -2.02
CA LEU A 481 12.56 -2.62 -0.96
C LEU A 481 12.53 -3.67 0.14
N GLN A 482 12.21 -3.26 1.37
CA GLN A 482 11.90 -4.15 2.49
C GLN A 482 10.54 -3.80 3.08
N GLY A 483 9.85 -4.77 3.68
CA GLY A 483 8.53 -4.53 4.28
C GLY A 483 7.72 -5.81 4.40
N THR A 484 6.69 -5.78 5.23
CA THR A 484 5.64 -6.81 5.19
C THR A 484 4.90 -6.75 3.86
N SER A 485 4.87 -5.61 3.20
CA SER A 485 4.41 -5.39 1.82
C SER A 485 5.20 -6.21 0.79
N MET A 486 6.45 -6.57 1.07
CA MET A 486 7.27 -7.44 0.22
C MET A 486 7.18 -8.90 0.65
N ALA A 487 6.82 -9.18 1.90
CA ALA A 487 6.59 -10.53 2.41
C ALA A 487 5.26 -11.11 1.93
N SER A 488 4.16 -10.35 2.00
CA SER A 488 2.83 -10.81 1.62
C SER A 488 2.73 -11.29 0.16
N PRO A 489 3.31 -10.61 -0.87
CA PRO A 489 3.26 -11.11 -2.23
C PRO A 489 4.02 -12.41 -2.42
N ARG A 490 5.05 -12.67 -1.64
CA ARG A 490 5.74 -13.96 -1.67
C ARG A 490 4.89 -15.09 -1.15
N ALA A 491 4.11 -14.85 -0.09
CA ALA A 491 3.12 -15.80 0.38
C ALA A 491 1.95 -15.97 -0.62
N ALA A 492 1.50 -14.86 -1.25
CA ALA A 492 0.50 -14.89 -2.32
C ALA A 492 0.98 -15.70 -3.54
N GLY A 493 2.25 -15.57 -3.92
CA GLY A 493 2.86 -16.40 -4.97
C GLY A 493 2.85 -17.89 -4.63
N VAL A 494 3.14 -18.28 -3.37
CA VAL A 494 3.01 -19.68 -2.93
C VAL A 494 1.54 -20.13 -2.97
N ALA A 495 0.59 -19.28 -2.57
CA ALA A 495 -0.83 -19.57 -2.70
C ALA A 495 -1.24 -19.79 -4.16
N ALA A 496 -0.73 -18.96 -5.09
CA ALA A 496 -0.96 -19.12 -6.52
C ALA A 496 -0.37 -20.43 -7.09
N LEU A 497 0.81 -20.87 -6.63
CA LEU A 497 1.36 -22.20 -6.96
C LEU A 497 0.49 -23.34 -6.41
N ILE A 498 -0.09 -23.19 -5.21
CA ILE A 498 -1.04 -24.16 -4.66
C ILE A 498 -2.29 -24.26 -5.53
N VAL A 499 -2.86 -23.10 -5.93
CA VAL A 499 -4.01 -23.09 -6.84
C VAL A 499 -3.65 -23.72 -8.19
N SER A 500 -2.49 -23.38 -8.76
CA SER A 500 -2.01 -23.95 -10.03
C SER A 500 -1.88 -25.47 -9.95
N LYS A 501 -1.34 -26.00 -8.87
CA LYS A 501 -1.08 -27.43 -8.69
C LYS A 501 -2.31 -28.25 -8.39
N TYR A 502 -3.23 -27.73 -7.58
CA TYR A 502 -4.36 -28.50 -7.02
C TYR A 502 -5.72 -28.00 -7.46
N GLY A 503 -5.75 -26.87 -8.15
CA GLY A 503 -6.98 -26.30 -8.69
C GLY A 503 -7.62 -27.16 -9.77
N HIS A 504 -8.89 -26.91 -10.02
CA HIS A 504 -9.69 -27.63 -10.99
C HIS A 504 -10.75 -26.72 -11.62
N ALA A 505 -11.37 -27.19 -12.70
CA ALA A 505 -12.45 -26.47 -13.33
C ALA A 505 -13.64 -26.31 -12.36
N GLN A 506 -14.11 -25.08 -12.19
CA GLN A 506 -15.22 -24.74 -11.30
C GLN A 506 -16.58 -24.94 -11.98
N ARG A 507 -17.62 -25.30 -11.19
CA ARG A 507 -19.01 -25.32 -11.67
C ARG A 507 -19.44 -23.88 -11.98
N GLY A 508 -19.77 -23.62 -13.25
CA GLY A 508 -20.12 -22.26 -13.71
C GLY A 508 -19.03 -21.59 -14.55
N GLY A 509 -17.90 -22.26 -14.75
CA GLY A 509 -16.75 -21.78 -15.53
C GLY A 509 -15.62 -21.28 -14.65
N GLY A 510 -14.42 -21.10 -15.23
CA GLY A 510 -13.22 -20.72 -14.52
C GLY A 510 -12.41 -21.92 -14.00
N PHE A 511 -11.31 -21.59 -13.35
CA PHE A 511 -10.37 -22.52 -12.72
C PHE A 511 -10.09 -21.99 -11.31
N GLY A 512 -9.85 -22.84 -10.33
CA GLY A 512 -9.57 -22.37 -8.98
C GLY A 512 -9.55 -23.47 -7.93
N LEU A 513 -9.34 -23.10 -6.69
CA LEU A 513 -9.32 -23.95 -5.50
C LEU A 513 -10.05 -23.20 -4.36
N ASP A 514 -10.74 -23.94 -3.50
CA ASP A 514 -11.38 -23.35 -2.31
C ASP A 514 -10.36 -22.57 -1.44
N PRO A 515 -10.62 -21.31 -1.05
CA PRO A 515 -9.68 -20.47 -0.33
C PRO A 515 -9.23 -21.07 1.01
N GLY A 516 -10.13 -21.74 1.74
CA GLY A 516 -9.80 -22.42 2.99
C GLY A 516 -8.85 -23.60 2.76
N VAL A 517 -8.94 -24.28 1.62
CA VAL A 517 -8.00 -25.34 1.23
C VAL A 517 -6.64 -24.74 0.88
N VAL A 518 -6.61 -23.61 0.17
CA VAL A 518 -5.35 -22.89 -0.14
C VAL A 518 -4.66 -22.47 1.16
N GLU A 519 -5.38 -21.82 2.06
CA GLU A 519 -4.87 -21.39 3.37
C GLU A 519 -4.33 -22.57 4.19
N ALA A 520 -5.11 -23.64 4.32
CA ALA A 520 -4.69 -24.85 5.05
C ALA A 520 -3.41 -25.45 4.48
N ARG A 521 -3.27 -25.54 3.15
CA ARG A 521 -2.05 -26.04 2.50
C ARG A 521 -0.86 -25.13 2.69
N LEU A 522 -1.06 -23.80 2.57
CA LEU A 522 -0.03 -22.80 2.80
C LEU A 522 0.54 -22.95 4.24
N LYS A 523 -0.33 -22.98 5.24
CA LYS A 523 0.05 -23.16 6.65
C LYS A 523 0.70 -24.50 6.93
N ALA A 524 0.21 -25.59 6.33
CA ALA A 524 0.74 -26.94 6.51
C ALA A 524 2.13 -27.12 5.88
N SER A 525 2.40 -26.49 4.73
CA SER A 525 3.67 -26.55 4.02
C SER A 525 4.77 -25.66 4.61
N ALA A 526 4.40 -24.67 5.44
CA ALA A 526 5.35 -23.75 6.05
C ALA A 526 6.41 -24.48 6.90
N VAL A 527 7.64 -23.98 6.86
CA VAL A 527 8.74 -24.49 7.66
C VAL A 527 8.57 -24.01 9.10
N LYS A 528 8.29 -24.93 10.00
CA LYS A 528 8.12 -24.63 11.42
C LYS A 528 9.35 -23.97 11.99
N THR A 529 9.19 -22.75 12.48
CA THR A 529 10.26 -21.89 12.98
C THR A 529 9.95 -21.54 14.44
N PRO A 530 10.80 -21.96 15.40
CA PRO A 530 10.57 -21.65 16.82
C PRO A 530 10.80 -20.17 17.12
N CYS A 531 10.27 -19.70 18.23
CA CYS A 531 10.69 -18.44 18.83
C CYS A 531 12.21 -18.43 19.08
N PRO A 532 12.85 -17.26 19.10
CA PRO A 532 14.25 -17.11 19.48
C PRO A 532 14.51 -17.73 20.86
N PRO A 533 15.75 -18.20 21.15
CA PRO A 533 16.12 -18.65 22.47
C PRO A 533 15.80 -17.60 23.55
N GLY A 534 15.16 -18.03 24.63
CA GLY A 534 14.68 -17.12 25.68
C GLY A 534 13.35 -16.42 25.39
N GLY A 535 12.71 -16.70 24.23
CA GLY A 535 11.40 -16.15 23.89
C GLY A 535 11.40 -14.68 23.46
N SER A 536 12.58 -14.10 23.21
CA SER A 536 12.68 -12.71 22.77
C SER A 536 13.89 -12.49 21.85
N TYR A 537 13.83 -11.42 21.06
CA TYR A 537 14.96 -10.98 20.26
C TYR A 537 15.17 -9.47 20.42
N THR A 538 16.41 -9.07 20.72
CA THR A 538 16.81 -7.65 20.78
C THR A 538 17.48 -7.27 19.47
N TYR A 539 16.83 -6.41 18.72
CA TYR A 539 17.36 -5.81 17.51
C TYR A 539 18.28 -4.66 17.88
N THR A 540 19.47 -4.64 17.30
CA THR A 540 20.38 -3.51 17.36
C THR A 540 20.58 -3.01 15.94
N ARG A 541 20.45 -1.67 15.72
CA ARG A 541 20.67 -1.05 14.42
C ARG A 541 21.63 0.12 14.56
N HIS A 542 22.74 0.06 13.86
CA HIS A 542 23.70 1.16 13.75
C HIS A 542 23.33 2.02 12.55
N LEU A 543 22.65 3.14 12.81
CA LEU A 543 22.13 4.01 11.76
C LEU A 543 23.25 4.79 11.07
N PRO A 544 23.11 5.17 9.79
CA PRO A 544 24.11 5.94 9.07
C PRO A 544 24.46 7.29 9.72
N ALA A 545 23.55 7.88 10.49
CA ALA A 545 23.78 9.11 11.25
C ALA A 545 24.68 8.92 12.49
N GLY A 546 25.16 7.69 12.74
CA GLY A 546 26.08 7.36 13.84
C GLY A 546 25.41 6.99 15.17
N ASN A 547 24.08 7.08 15.28
CA ASN A 547 23.35 6.62 16.47
C ASN A 547 23.01 5.13 16.39
N THR A 548 22.82 4.52 17.56
CA THR A 548 22.40 3.13 17.69
C THR A 548 20.98 3.08 18.28
N VAL A 549 20.11 2.30 17.63
CA VAL A 549 18.74 2.06 18.09
C VAL A 549 18.61 0.60 18.49
N THR A 550 17.97 0.34 19.63
CA THR A 550 17.67 -1.02 20.12
C THR A 550 16.18 -1.15 20.42
N ALA A 551 15.63 -2.31 20.06
CA ALA A 551 14.25 -2.69 20.41
C ALA A 551 14.20 -4.19 20.71
N THR A 552 13.46 -4.58 21.75
CA THR A 552 13.28 -5.99 22.11
C THR A 552 11.85 -6.40 21.81
N HIS A 553 11.70 -7.44 20.99
CA HIS A 553 10.40 -8.03 20.66
C HIS A 553 10.26 -9.39 21.37
N ILE A 554 9.07 -9.65 21.90
CA ILE A 554 8.75 -10.86 22.65
C ILE A 554 7.96 -11.81 21.74
N CYS A 555 8.45 -13.02 21.58
CA CYS A 555 7.80 -14.06 20.81
C CYS A 555 7.02 -14.98 21.76
N GLU A 556 5.72 -14.95 21.69
CA GLU A 556 4.83 -15.85 22.43
C GLU A 556 4.39 -17.04 21.55
N GLY A 557 4.10 -18.17 22.16
CA GLY A 557 3.64 -19.37 21.45
C GLY A 557 4.65 -20.52 21.50
N ASN A 558 4.59 -21.39 20.50
CA ASN A 558 5.43 -22.60 20.42
C ASN A 558 5.93 -22.85 18.97
N THR A 559 6.65 -23.94 18.75
CA THR A 559 7.19 -24.25 17.40
C THR A 559 6.12 -24.50 16.34
N LEU A 560 4.90 -24.90 16.73
CA LEU A 560 3.83 -25.15 15.75
C LEU A 560 3.12 -23.86 15.34
N ARG A 561 3.00 -22.91 16.28
CA ARG A 561 2.44 -21.56 16.05
C ARG A 561 2.98 -20.58 17.08
N ASN A 562 3.49 -19.44 16.61
CA ASN A 562 3.97 -18.38 17.48
C ASN A 562 3.77 -16.99 16.84
N GLY A 563 3.99 -15.95 17.67
CA GLY A 563 3.69 -14.57 17.28
C GLY A 563 4.62 -14.00 16.21
N PHE A 564 5.82 -14.55 15.99
CA PHE A 564 6.74 -14.05 14.96
C PHE A 564 6.46 -14.65 13.59
N TYR A 565 6.17 -15.95 13.54
CA TYR A 565 6.16 -16.72 12.30
C TYR A 565 4.82 -17.38 11.99
N GLY A 566 3.81 -17.19 12.84
CA GLY A 566 2.55 -17.92 12.71
C GLY A 566 2.78 -19.43 12.65
N SER A 567 2.33 -20.07 11.58
CA SER A 567 2.54 -21.48 11.30
C SER A 567 3.97 -21.82 10.80
N GLY A 568 4.79 -20.81 10.53
CA GLY A 568 6.17 -20.94 10.03
C GLY A 568 6.45 -20.09 8.81
N ILE A 569 7.67 -20.18 8.28
CA ILE A 569 8.07 -19.48 7.06
C ILE A 569 7.59 -20.27 5.85
N VAL A 570 6.91 -19.60 4.90
CA VAL A 570 6.37 -20.24 3.68
C VAL A 570 7.43 -21.00 2.89
N ASN A 571 7.05 -22.10 2.26
CA ASN A 571 7.96 -22.94 1.48
C ASN A 571 7.25 -23.43 0.20
N ALA A 572 7.67 -22.91 -0.93
CA ALA A 572 7.06 -23.19 -2.22
C ALA A 572 7.20 -24.67 -2.63
N LEU A 573 8.38 -25.28 -2.39
CA LEU A 573 8.63 -26.68 -2.76
C LEU A 573 7.69 -27.63 -2.00
N LYS A 574 7.55 -27.46 -0.70
CA LYS A 574 6.61 -28.26 0.11
C LYS A 574 5.14 -27.98 -0.27
N ALA A 575 4.81 -26.74 -0.64
CA ALA A 575 3.47 -26.36 -1.02
C ALA A 575 3.00 -27.09 -2.29
N VAL A 576 3.92 -27.40 -3.21
CA VAL A 576 3.62 -28.17 -4.43
C VAL A 576 3.86 -29.68 -4.27
N GLY A 577 4.10 -30.16 -3.05
CA GLY A 577 4.13 -31.59 -2.71
C GLY A 577 5.48 -32.28 -2.85
N HIS A 578 6.60 -31.56 -2.75
CA HIS A 578 7.98 -32.09 -2.87
C HIS A 578 8.89 -31.77 -1.70
#